data_274fa4306d00b0c76add517f2aebff78
#
_entry.id   274fa4306d00b0c76add517f2aebff78
#
_cell.length_a   1.000
_cell.length_b   1.000
_cell.length_c   1.000
_cell.angle_alpha   90.00
_cell.angle_beta   90.00
_cell.angle_gamma   90.00
#
_symmetry.space_group_name_H-M   'P 1'
#
loop_
_entity.id
_entity.type
_entity.pdbx_description
1 polymer ?
#
loop_
_entity_poly.entity_id
_entity_poly.type
_entity_poly.pdbx_seq_one_letter_code
_entity_poly.pdbx_strand_id
1 'polypeptide(L)'
;MGKPAKVPKLPDENDKRRMQGSAYSPESNLVELHPKQPKASPSGKPKGQAAAMLALFEAHQGEAFRSLDDKPFFCVTEDGKRQTMTLSNVVKALSRWHFKQTGQPATARSREEVKNHLDALAEAGPKRQTWLRVAEHDGALYLDLGDDSWRVVRIASEGWEVIDRPPVYFVRPGGMLPLPVPVQGGSVAELFDLINVPDSDGQALVLGWLVSTLRPSRPMPLLALHAEQGSAKSTTACMLAAVIDPHRAGLRIRPKDEETVMVATQNAWVVAYDNLSSMPPWLSDGLCCLSTGASYTARTKYSDASETVMRAQRPVLLTSIEDIASRSDLLDRMIVLTLPTIPEARRRTEQAVLAAFNIAHPRILGALL
;
A
#
# COMPACT_ATOMS: atom_id res chain seq x y z
N MET A 1 30.21 -44.76 -45.60
CA MET A 1 30.83 -45.11 -44.30
C MET A 1 31.03 -43.82 -43.50
N GLY A 2 30.06 -43.45 -42.72
CA GLY A 2 30.11 -42.26 -41.86
C GLY A 2 30.53 -42.64 -40.45
N LYS A 3 31.47 -41.89 -39.87
CA LYS A 3 31.94 -42.11 -38.50
C LYS A 3 30.84 -41.73 -37.48
N PRO A 4 30.69 -42.48 -36.36
CA PRO A 4 29.70 -42.16 -35.33
C PRO A 4 30.14 -40.92 -34.50
N ALA A 5 29.12 -40.10 -34.16
CA ALA A 5 29.27 -38.91 -33.28
C ALA A 5 29.60 -39.36 -31.85
N LYS A 6 30.56 -38.63 -31.24
CA LYS A 6 30.95 -38.83 -29.84
C LYS A 6 29.85 -38.30 -28.91
N VAL A 7 29.39 -39.14 -27.99
CA VAL A 7 28.54 -38.81 -26.85
C VAL A 7 29.36 -37.98 -25.83
N PRO A 8 28.87 -36.88 -25.32
CA PRO A 8 29.55 -36.11 -24.27
C PRO A 8 29.51 -36.88 -22.94
N LYS A 9 30.65 -36.95 -22.25
CA LYS A 9 30.77 -37.50 -20.90
C LYS A 9 30.06 -36.61 -19.90
N LEU A 10 29.31 -37.22 -18.98
CA LEU A 10 28.73 -36.60 -17.80
C LEU A 10 29.84 -36.03 -16.88
N PRO A 11 29.68 -34.87 -16.26
CA PRO A 11 30.67 -34.30 -15.36
C PRO A 11 30.74 -35.08 -14.05
N ASP A 12 31.98 -35.17 -13.50
CA ASP A 12 32.40 -35.90 -12.30
C ASP A 12 31.80 -35.27 -11.03
N GLU A 13 31.61 -36.07 -9.99
CA GLU A 13 30.98 -35.64 -8.70
C GLU A 13 31.68 -34.47 -7.97
N ASN A 14 32.93 -34.18 -8.33
CA ASN A 14 33.67 -33.06 -7.76
C ASN A 14 33.27 -31.68 -8.32
N ASP A 15 32.55 -31.59 -9.45
CA ASP A 15 32.09 -30.32 -10.00
C ASP A 15 30.74 -29.87 -9.40
N LYS A 16 30.01 -30.78 -8.73
CA LYS A 16 28.76 -30.45 -8.05
C LYS A 16 28.93 -29.60 -6.77
N ARG A 17 30.14 -29.50 -6.23
CA ARG A 17 30.44 -28.67 -5.04
C ARG A 17 30.78 -27.21 -5.34
N ARG A 18 30.93 -26.84 -6.61
CA ARG A 18 31.25 -25.44 -7.00
C ARG A 18 30.06 -24.62 -7.47
N MET A 19 28.89 -25.22 -7.66
CA MET A 19 27.66 -24.51 -8.05
C MET A 19 26.62 -24.37 -6.92
N GLN A 20 27.00 -24.57 -5.65
CA GLN A 20 26.23 -24.08 -4.52
C GLN A 20 26.73 -22.66 -4.19
N GLY A 21 26.48 -21.77 -5.11
CA GLY A 21 26.68 -20.35 -4.97
C GLY A 21 25.41 -19.71 -4.42
N SER A 22 25.54 -19.22 -3.21
CA SER A 22 24.93 -18.00 -2.70
C SER A 22 23.40 -17.93 -2.77
N ALA A 23 22.74 -18.65 -1.87
CA ALA A 23 21.49 -18.20 -1.33
C ALA A 23 21.78 -16.90 -0.55
N TYR A 24 21.30 -15.78 -1.05
CA TYR A 24 21.36 -14.47 -0.38
C TYR A 24 20.39 -14.52 0.80
N SER A 25 20.87 -14.89 1.97
CA SER A 25 20.22 -14.64 3.24
C SER A 25 20.58 -13.23 3.65
N PRO A 26 19.63 -12.33 3.86
CA PRO A 26 19.91 -11.07 4.53
C PRO A 26 20.01 -11.34 6.04
N GLU A 27 21.12 -11.88 6.50
CA GLU A 27 21.43 -11.79 7.93
C GLU A 27 21.67 -10.33 8.28
N SER A 28 20.75 -9.83 9.08
CA SER A 28 20.73 -8.53 9.71
C SER A 28 21.95 -8.37 10.63
N ASN A 29 22.99 -7.71 10.16
CA ASN A 29 23.91 -7.01 11.04
C ASN A 29 23.26 -5.70 11.51
N LEU A 30 22.25 -5.82 12.38
CA LEU A 30 21.79 -4.72 13.22
C LEU A 30 22.84 -4.53 14.33
N VAL A 31 23.83 -3.73 14.05
CA VAL A 31 24.59 -3.06 15.12
C VAL A 31 23.58 -2.12 15.79
N GLU A 32 23.16 -2.47 17.02
CA GLU A 32 22.46 -1.57 17.92
C GLU A 32 23.38 -0.37 18.23
N LEU A 33 23.35 0.62 17.38
CA LEU A 33 23.83 1.95 17.68
C LEU A 33 22.78 2.60 18.56
N HIS A 34 22.96 2.51 19.88
CA HIS A 34 22.26 3.38 20.80
C HIS A 34 22.48 4.82 20.33
N PRO A 35 21.41 5.58 20.01
CA PRO A 35 21.56 6.97 19.65
C PRO A 35 22.14 7.69 20.88
N LYS A 36 23.32 8.27 20.73
CA LYS A 36 23.83 9.22 21.72
C LYS A 36 22.76 10.29 21.89
N GLN A 37 22.24 10.40 23.11
CA GLN A 37 21.33 11.47 23.46
C GLN A 37 21.93 12.81 23.02
N PRO A 38 21.22 13.63 22.25
CA PRO A 38 21.71 14.96 21.91
C PRO A 38 21.90 15.72 23.22
N LYS A 39 23.08 16.33 23.38
CA LYS A 39 23.37 17.20 24.51
C LYS A 39 22.29 18.26 24.58
N ALA A 40 21.72 18.47 25.79
CA ALA A 40 20.73 19.47 26.08
C ALA A 40 21.11 20.82 25.45
N SER A 41 20.19 21.36 24.64
CA SER A 41 20.34 22.67 24.00
C SER A 41 20.40 23.78 25.05
N PRO A 42 21.16 24.85 24.82
CA PRO A 42 21.22 25.99 25.77
C PRO A 42 19.84 26.61 25.89
N SER A 43 19.42 26.91 27.11
CA SER A 43 18.15 27.54 27.53
C SER A 43 18.04 28.98 27.05
N GLY A 44 17.82 29.19 25.75
CA GLY A 44 17.51 30.47 25.14
C GLY A 44 16.21 30.39 24.38
N LYS A 45 15.28 31.34 24.52
CA LYS A 45 14.08 31.43 23.68
C LYS A 45 14.51 31.42 22.20
N PRO A 46 13.88 30.60 21.34
CA PRO A 46 14.25 30.54 19.93
C PRO A 46 14.15 31.93 19.29
N LYS A 47 15.22 32.40 18.65
CA LYS A 47 15.25 33.68 17.96
C LYS A 47 14.68 33.53 16.55
N GLY A 48 13.48 34.02 16.30
CA GLY A 48 12.78 34.02 15.01
C GLY A 48 11.73 32.90 14.86
N GLN A 49 10.82 33.12 13.91
CA GLN A 49 9.70 32.20 13.68
C GLN A 49 10.13 30.79 13.23
N ALA A 50 11.15 30.70 12.36
CA ALA A 50 11.67 29.40 11.89
C ALA A 50 12.21 28.56 13.06
N ALA A 51 13.02 29.18 13.94
CA ALA A 51 13.56 28.51 15.11
C ALA A 51 12.43 28.08 16.09
N ALA A 52 11.40 28.90 16.26
CA ALA A 52 10.23 28.53 17.07
C ALA A 52 9.47 27.32 16.47
N MET A 53 9.29 27.28 15.15
CA MET A 53 8.66 26.15 14.47
C MET A 53 9.50 24.87 14.59
N LEU A 54 10.82 24.95 14.48
CA LEU A 54 11.70 23.80 14.67
C LEU A 54 11.69 23.29 16.11
N ALA A 55 11.64 24.20 17.10
CA ALA A 55 11.45 23.80 18.50
C ALA A 55 10.11 23.09 18.74
N LEU A 56 9.05 23.44 17.99
CA LEU A 56 7.78 22.68 18.00
C LEU A 56 7.93 21.28 17.39
N PHE A 57 8.76 21.12 16.34
CA PHE A 57 9.06 19.81 15.80
C PHE A 57 9.71 18.89 16.86
N GLU A 58 10.71 19.40 17.58
CA GLU A 58 11.35 18.69 18.68
C GLU A 58 10.37 18.38 19.83
N ALA A 59 9.54 19.36 20.22
CA ALA A 59 8.55 19.21 21.28
C ALA A 59 7.48 18.13 20.97
N HIS A 60 7.19 17.91 19.69
CA HIS A 60 6.29 16.84 19.20
C HIS A 60 7.04 15.53 18.88
N GLN A 61 8.22 15.32 19.45
CA GLN A 61 9.04 14.13 19.24
C GLN A 61 9.33 13.89 17.75
N GLY A 62 9.65 14.97 17.04
CA GLY A 62 9.87 14.94 15.59
C GLY A 62 11.07 14.06 15.22
N GLU A 63 10.84 13.09 14.35
CA GLU A 63 11.83 12.23 13.73
C GLU A 63 11.85 12.47 12.24
N ALA A 64 13.03 12.77 11.66
CA ALA A 64 13.21 12.93 10.22
C ALA A 64 13.94 11.71 9.66
N PHE A 65 13.45 11.16 8.54
CA PHE A 65 14.03 9.98 7.91
C PHE A 65 13.73 9.97 6.40
N ARG A 66 14.40 9.11 5.65
CA ARG A 66 14.08 8.82 4.25
C ARG A 66 13.41 7.46 4.11
N SER A 67 12.48 7.35 3.15
CA SER A 67 12.00 6.05 2.71
C SER A 67 13.11 5.28 1.98
N LEU A 68 12.87 4.00 1.67
CA LEU A 68 13.80 3.22 0.83
C LEU A 68 13.91 3.78 -0.59
N ASP A 69 12.93 4.57 -1.04
CA ASP A 69 12.92 5.29 -2.33
C ASP A 69 13.49 6.72 -2.20
N ASP A 70 14.27 6.99 -1.15
CA ASP A 70 14.93 8.28 -0.88
C ASP A 70 14.00 9.51 -0.73
N LYS A 71 12.70 9.31 -0.46
CA LYS A 71 11.75 10.40 -0.19
C LYS A 71 11.80 10.82 1.28
N PRO A 72 11.80 12.14 1.58
CA PRO A 72 11.80 12.63 2.94
C PRO A 72 10.44 12.42 3.63
N PHE A 73 10.48 11.89 4.85
CA PHE A 73 9.32 11.70 5.73
C PHE A 73 9.65 12.15 7.15
N PHE A 74 8.60 12.50 7.89
CA PHE A 74 8.68 13.03 9.24
C PHE A 74 7.64 12.33 10.10
N CYS A 75 8.06 11.80 11.23
CA CYS A 75 7.16 11.24 12.21
C CYS A 75 7.05 12.23 13.38
N VAL A 76 5.83 12.58 13.78
CA VAL A 76 5.55 13.48 14.90
C VAL A 76 4.49 12.88 15.80
N THR A 77 4.47 13.28 17.06
CA THR A 77 3.44 12.88 18.02
C THR A 77 2.58 14.10 18.36
N GLU A 78 1.31 14.10 17.95
CA GLU A 78 0.31 15.11 18.31
C GLU A 78 -0.82 14.44 19.10
N ASP A 79 -1.14 14.96 20.29
CA ASP A 79 -2.19 14.42 21.19
C ASP A 79 -2.04 12.91 21.47
N GLY A 80 -0.80 12.45 21.62
CA GLY A 80 -0.47 11.05 21.84
C GLY A 80 -0.47 10.17 20.59
N LYS A 81 -0.87 10.69 19.43
CA LYS A 81 -0.98 9.99 18.15
C LYS A 81 0.29 10.15 17.34
N ARG A 82 0.88 9.04 16.94
CA ARG A 82 2.08 9.03 16.10
C ARG A 82 1.69 9.12 14.62
N GLN A 83 2.15 10.16 13.93
CA GLN A 83 1.75 10.50 12.57
C GLN A 83 2.97 10.58 11.65
N THR A 84 2.94 9.88 10.51
CA THR A 84 3.97 10.02 9.47
C THR A 84 3.51 11.01 8.40
N MET A 85 4.31 12.02 8.15
CA MET A 85 3.98 13.13 7.27
C MET A 85 5.00 13.32 6.16
N THR A 86 4.56 13.80 5.01
CA THR A 86 5.45 14.34 3.97
C THR A 86 6.01 15.70 4.40
N LEU A 87 7.08 16.16 3.76
CA LEU A 87 7.68 17.48 4.00
C LEU A 87 6.65 18.62 3.96
N SER A 88 5.78 18.61 2.96
CA SER A 88 4.72 19.63 2.85
C SER A 88 3.75 19.60 4.03
N ASN A 89 3.37 18.42 4.50
CA ASN A 89 2.39 18.25 5.55
C ASN A 89 2.96 18.61 6.95
N VAL A 90 4.22 18.25 7.24
CA VAL A 90 4.87 18.62 8.50
C VAL A 90 5.05 20.14 8.60
N VAL A 91 5.45 20.82 7.51
CA VAL A 91 5.54 22.29 7.47
C VAL A 91 4.18 22.95 7.73
N LYS A 92 3.09 22.40 7.16
CA LYS A 92 1.72 22.87 7.46
C LYS A 92 1.34 22.64 8.92
N ALA A 93 1.67 21.47 9.49
CA ALA A 93 1.40 21.17 10.90
C ALA A 93 2.15 22.13 11.82
N LEU A 94 3.46 22.35 11.58
CA LEU A 94 4.28 23.29 12.33
C LEU A 94 3.75 24.75 12.24
N SER A 95 3.27 25.15 11.05
CA SER A 95 2.66 26.47 10.87
C SER A 95 1.37 26.61 11.70
N ARG A 96 0.54 25.55 11.73
CA ARG A 96 -0.69 25.49 12.53
C ARG A 96 -0.39 25.55 14.03
N TRP A 97 0.59 24.78 14.51
CA TRP A 97 0.98 24.77 15.92
C TRP A 97 1.60 26.10 16.36
N HIS A 98 2.46 26.70 15.51
CA HIS A 98 2.99 28.03 15.74
C HIS A 98 1.88 29.08 15.89
N PHE A 99 0.88 29.03 14.99
CA PHE A 99 -0.28 29.93 15.08
C PHE A 99 -1.09 29.72 16.37
N LYS A 100 -1.35 28.45 16.73
CA LYS A 100 -2.05 28.12 17.99
C LYS A 100 -1.31 28.68 19.22
N GLN A 101 0.03 28.65 19.20
CA GLN A 101 0.84 29.10 20.34
C GLN A 101 1.04 30.60 20.40
N THR A 102 1.18 31.29 19.26
CA THR A 102 1.60 32.69 19.20
C THR A 102 0.50 33.65 18.76
N GLY A 103 -0.58 33.14 18.15
CA GLY A 103 -1.60 33.95 17.48
C GLY A 103 -1.12 34.57 16.16
N GLN A 104 0.13 34.34 15.74
CA GLN A 104 0.71 34.94 14.55
C GLN A 104 0.93 33.89 13.42
N PRO A 105 0.53 34.17 12.17
CA PRO A 105 0.78 33.30 11.08
C PRO A 105 2.28 33.23 10.75
N ALA A 106 2.75 32.01 10.37
CA ALA A 106 4.10 31.86 9.90
C ALA A 106 4.30 32.54 8.53
N THR A 107 5.38 33.32 8.39
CA THR A 107 5.72 33.98 7.12
C THR A 107 6.13 32.98 6.03
N ALA A 108 6.06 33.38 4.76
CA ALA A 108 6.53 32.54 3.65
C ALA A 108 8.02 32.21 3.80
N ARG A 109 8.82 33.18 4.23
CA ARG A 109 10.26 33.02 4.47
C ARG A 109 10.54 32.00 5.58
N SER A 110 9.90 32.11 6.73
CA SER A 110 10.12 31.15 7.83
C SER A 110 9.66 29.73 7.47
N ARG A 111 8.59 29.58 6.67
CA ARG A 111 8.19 28.26 6.17
C ARG A 111 9.21 27.65 5.23
N GLU A 112 9.83 28.45 4.35
CA GLU A 112 10.86 27.95 3.43
C GLU A 112 12.16 27.63 4.19
N GLU A 113 12.56 28.42 5.18
CA GLU A 113 13.69 28.13 6.07
C GLU A 113 13.48 26.81 6.84
N VAL A 114 12.29 26.58 7.39
CA VAL A 114 11.92 25.31 8.06
C VAL A 114 11.93 24.15 7.10
N LYS A 115 11.35 24.31 5.90
CA LYS A 115 11.32 23.29 4.87
C LYS A 115 12.72 22.82 4.48
N ASN A 116 13.63 23.77 4.20
CA ASN A 116 15.01 23.46 3.80
C ASN A 116 15.78 22.78 4.95
N HIS A 117 15.55 23.21 6.21
CA HIS A 117 16.18 22.57 7.36
C HIS A 117 15.68 21.14 7.58
N LEU A 118 14.36 20.90 7.50
CA LEU A 118 13.77 19.58 7.65
C LEU A 118 14.21 18.62 6.52
N ASP A 119 14.30 19.14 5.29
CA ASP A 119 14.78 18.36 4.15
C ASP A 119 16.22 17.87 4.36
N ALA A 120 17.11 18.77 4.80
CA ALA A 120 18.49 18.43 5.18
C ALA A 120 18.55 17.43 6.36
N LEU A 121 17.67 17.58 7.36
CA LEU A 121 17.58 16.59 8.45
C LEU A 121 17.15 15.20 7.96
N ALA A 122 16.18 15.14 7.06
CA ALA A 122 15.75 13.87 6.48
C ALA A 122 16.83 13.25 5.59
N GLU A 123 17.59 14.08 4.85
CA GLU A 123 18.72 13.61 4.04
C GLU A 123 19.83 12.99 4.88
N ALA A 124 20.11 13.56 6.03
CA ALA A 124 21.08 13.02 7.01
C ALA A 124 20.49 11.89 7.87
N GLY A 125 19.18 11.69 7.84
CA GLY A 125 18.45 10.73 8.66
C GLY A 125 18.60 9.27 8.18
N PRO A 126 18.13 8.31 9.00
CA PRO A 126 18.13 6.90 8.64
C PRO A 126 17.18 6.61 7.47
N LYS A 127 17.42 5.51 6.74
CA LYS A 127 16.45 4.95 5.81
C LYS A 127 15.47 4.06 6.56
N ARG A 128 14.17 4.22 6.30
CA ARG A 128 13.10 3.43 6.92
C ARG A 128 12.06 2.99 5.92
N GLN A 129 11.52 1.79 6.12
CA GLN A 129 10.40 1.31 5.32
C GLN A 129 9.14 2.10 5.67
N THR A 130 8.46 2.60 4.63
CA THR A 130 7.13 3.22 4.74
C THR A 130 6.08 2.33 4.09
N TRP A 131 4.86 2.38 4.64
CA TRP A 131 3.75 1.55 4.21
C TRP A 131 2.52 2.40 3.92
N LEU A 132 1.64 1.93 3.05
CA LEU A 132 0.38 2.63 2.77
C LEU A 132 -0.73 2.17 3.74
N ARG A 133 -1.30 1.02 3.51
CA ARG A 133 -2.45 0.49 4.25
C ARG A 133 -2.07 -0.73 5.09
N VAL A 134 -1.23 -1.58 4.56
CA VAL A 134 -0.82 -2.84 5.20
C VAL A 134 0.69 -2.85 5.35
N ALA A 135 1.16 -3.30 6.50
CA ALA A 135 2.56 -3.44 6.83
C ALA A 135 2.85 -4.83 7.43
N GLU A 136 4.11 -5.24 7.37
CA GLU A 136 4.62 -6.43 8.05
C GLU A 136 5.84 -6.04 8.89
N HIS A 137 5.88 -6.46 10.14
CA HIS A 137 7.01 -6.22 11.04
C HIS A 137 7.02 -7.26 12.15
N ASP A 138 8.20 -7.86 12.40
CA ASP A 138 8.44 -8.84 13.48
C ASP A 138 7.38 -9.97 13.54
N GLY A 139 7.05 -10.54 12.38
CA GLY A 139 6.11 -11.66 12.27
C GLY A 139 4.64 -11.31 12.47
N ALA A 140 4.31 -10.04 12.68
CA ALA A 140 2.94 -9.54 12.73
C ALA A 140 2.61 -8.68 11.51
N LEU A 141 1.32 -8.64 11.14
CA LEU A 141 0.78 -7.75 10.13
C LEU A 141 0.11 -6.55 10.82
N TYR A 142 0.11 -5.43 10.14
CA TYR A 142 -0.47 -4.19 10.63
C TYR A 142 -1.37 -3.59 9.57
N LEU A 143 -2.63 -3.32 9.91
CA LEU A 143 -3.61 -2.68 9.02
C LEU A 143 -3.90 -1.28 9.54
N ASP A 144 -3.53 -0.25 8.78
CA ASP A 144 -3.84 1.14 9.11
C ASP A 144 -5.34 1.42 8.91
N LEU A 145 -6.05 1.80 9.97
CA LEU A 145 -7.46 2.17 9.86
C LEU A 145 -7.68 3.46 9.07
N GLY A 146 -6.66 4.28 8.87
CA GLY A 146 -6.80 5.54 8.13
C GLY A 146 -7.68 6.57 8.84
N ASP A 147 -8.02 6.37 10.09
CA ASP A 147 -8.89 7.23 10.89
C ASP A 147 -8.12 8.44 11.49
N ASP A 148 -8.85 9.43 11.99
CA ASP A 148 -8.26 10.62 12.60
C ASP A 148 -7.52 10.33 13.92
N SER A 149 -7.74 9.14 14.49
CA SER A 149 -7.06 8.67 15.70
C SER A 149 -5.74 7.97 15.42
N TRP A 150 -5.39 7.73 14.16
CA TRP A 150 -4.17 7.02 13.74
C TRP A 150 -4.05 5.60 14.31
N ARG A 151 -5.19 4.96 14.55
CA ARG A 151 -5.25 3.59 15.05
C ARG A 151 -4.88 2.60 13.95
N VAL A 152 -4.28 1.51 14.40
CA VAL A 152 -3.82 0.42 13.54
C VAL A 152 -4.30 -0.89 14.15
N VAL A 153 -4.67 -1.86 13.33
CA VAL A 153 -4.93 -3.23 13.79
C VAL A 153 -3.63 -4.01 13.67
N ARG A 154 -3.14 -4.53 14.78
CA ARG A 154 -2.08 -5.55 14.82
C ARG A 154 -2.73 -6.92 14.66
N ILE A 155 -2.20 -7.74 13.75
CA ILE A 155 -2.69 -9.08 13.43
C ILE A 155 -1.54 -10.05 13.63
N ALA A 156 -1.72 -11.04 14.49
CA ALA A 156 -0.72 -12.05 14.81
C ALA A 156 -1.38 -13.44 14.96
N SER A 157 -0.60 -14.46 15.26
CA SER A 157 -1.09 -15.84 15.37
C SER A 157 -2.14 -16.04 16.45
N GLU A 158 -2.11 -15.20 17.50
CA GLU A 158 -3.05 -15.21 18.61
C GLU A 158 -4.36 -14.46 18.34
N GLY A 159 -4.47 -13.75 17.22
CA GLY A 159 -5.60 -12.94 16.81
C GLY A 159 -5.22 -11.50 16.47
N TRP A 160 -6.19 -10.60 16.55
CA TRP A 160 -5.97 -9.19 16.25
C TRP A 160 -6.40 -8.27 17.39
N GLU A 161 -5.74 -7.12 17.48
CA GLU A 161 -6.01 -6.03 18.43
C GLU A 161 -5.85 -4.67 17.78
N VAL A 162 -6.54 -3.65 18.30
CA VAL A 162 -6.40 -2.26 17.86
C VAL A 162 -5.38 -1.55 18.75
N ILE A 163 -4.36 -0.95 18.14
CA ILE A 163 -3.27 -0.25 18.83
C ILE A 163 -3.13 1.20 18.33
N ASP A 164 -2.64 2.09 19.20
CA ASP A 164 -2.45 3.52 18.89
C ASP A 164 -1.02 3.85 18.43
N ARG A 165 -0.05 3.00 18.72
CA ARG A 165 1.38 3.25 18.44
C ARG A 165 2.02 2.05 17.75
N PRO A 166 1.81 1.89 16.43
CA PRO A 166 2.45 0.81 15.68
C PRO A 166 3.97 1.03 15.58
N PRO A 167 4.77 -0.04 15.50
CA PRO A 167 6.23 0.06 15.30
C PRO A 167 6.60 0.42 13.85
N VAL A 168 5.64 0.59 12.97
CA VAL A 168 5.78 0.84 11.53
C VAL A 168 5.34 2.26 11.15
N TYR A 169 5.77 2.74 9.99
CA TYR A 169 5.48 4.09 9.50
C TYR A 169 4.46 4.03 8.35
N PHE A 170 3.23 4.44 8.64
CA PHE A 170 2.18 4.52 7.63
C PHE A 170 2.11 5.90 6.98
N VAL A 171 2.15 5.94 5.65
CA VAL A 171 1.93 7.14 4.85
C VAL A 171 0.49 7.15 4.36
N ARG A 172 -0.25 8.22 4.62
CA ARG A 172 -1.66 8.37 4.24
C ARG A 172 -1.81 9.35 3.09
N PRO A 173 -2.03 8.86 1.85
CA PRO A 173 -2.36 9.70 0.70
C PRO A 173 -3.72 10.38 0.87
N GLY A 174 -3.92 11.54 0.23
CA GLY A 174 -5.16 12.32 0.36
C GLY A 174 -6.44 11.64 -0.16
N GLY A 175 -6.31 10.56 -0.90
CA GLY A 175 -7.44 9.76 -1.38
C GLY A 175 -7.85 8.61 -0.45
N MET A 176 -7.02 8.25 0.54
CA MET A 176 -7.31 7.19 1.50
C MET A 176 -8.54 7.55 2.35
N LEU A 177 -9.47 6.61 2.48
CA LEU A 177 -10.63 6.73 3.37
C LEU A 177 -10.46 5.82 4.59
N PRO A 178 -11.11 6.16 5.72
CA PRO A 178 -11.02 5.35 6.92
C PRO A 178 -11.71 3.99 6.75
N LEU A 179 -11.11 2.96 7.32
CA LEU A 179 -11.74 1.68 7.60
C LEU A 179 -12.58 1.79 8.89
N PRO A 180 -13.65 1.02 9.02
CA PRO A 180 -14.31 0.88 10.30
C PRO A 180 -13.41 0.16 11.29
N VAL A 181 -13.63 0.38 12.58
CA VAL A 181 -13.00 -0.44 13.62
C VAL A 181 -13.54 -1.86 13.52
N PRO A 182 -12.70 -2.88 13.39
CA PRO A 182 -13.17 -4.26 13.28
C PRO A 182 -13.89 -4.70 14.55
N VAL A 183 -14.86 -5.57 14.39
CA VAL A 183 -15.69 -6.13 15.49
C VAL A 183 -15.58 -7.64 15.49
N GLN A 184 -15.36 -8.24 16.64
CA GLN A 184 -15.33 -9.70 16.83
C GLN A 184 -16.70 -10.34 16.69
N GLY A 185 -16.74 -11.63 16.34
CA GLY A 185 -17.99 -12.40 16.25
C GLY A 185 -18.78 -12.21 14.96
N GLY A 186 -18.19 -11.54 13.95
CA GLY A 186 -18.72 -11.47 12.60
C GLY A 186 -18.42 -12.71 11.76
N SER A 187 -18.89 -12.70 10.51
CA SER A 187 -18.62 -13.74 9.53
C SER A 187 -18.31 -13.15 8.16
N VAL A 188 -17.34 -13.71 7.46
CA VAL A 188 -17.08 -13.38 6.05
C VAL A 188 -18.26 -13.76 5.14
N ALA A 189 -19.17 -14.64 5.58
CA ALA A 189 -20.40 -14.96 4.86
C ALA A 189 -21.29 -13.72 4.65
N GLU A 190 -21.25 -12.76 5.58
CA GLU A 190 -22.00 -11.50 5.44
C GLU A 190 -21.58 -10.70 4.19
N LEU A 191 -20.33 -10.86 3.72
CA LEU A 191 -19.87 -10.27 2.46
C LEU A 191 -20.51 -10.99 1.27
N PHE A 192 -20.56 -12.34 1.30
CA PHE A 192 -21.11 -13.14 0.20
C PHE A 192 -22.62 -13.01 0.05
N ASP A 193 -23.34 -12.60 1.09
CA ASP A 193 -24.77 -12.21 1.00
C ASP A 193 -24.99 -10.89 0.23
N LEU A 194 -23.94 -10.10 0.04
CA LEU A 194 -23.99 -8.79 -0.60
C LEU A 194 -23.42 -8.78 -2.02
N ILE A 195 -22.47 -9.66 -2.32
CA ILE A 195 -21.77 -9.73 -3.60
C ILE A 195 -22.30 -10.89 -4.45
N ASN A 196 -22.22 -10.74 -5.78
CA ASN A 196 -22.77 -11.71 -6.72
C ASN A 196 -21.70 -12.74 -7.13
N VAL A 197 -21.21 -13.55 -6.19
CA VAL A 197 -20.27 -14.65 -6.45
C VAL A 197 -21.05 -15.96 -6.50
N PRO A 198 -20.89 -16.77 -7.58
CA PRO A 198 -21.87 -17.82 -7.91
C PRO A 198 -21.90 -19.02 -6.96
N ASP A 199 -20.74 -19.44 -6.45
CA ASP A 199 -20.59 -20.72 -5.76
C ASP A 199 -19.51 -20.66 -4.66
N SER A 200 -19.38 -21.77 -3.93
CA SER A 200 -18.40 -21.93 -2.86
C SER A 200 -16.95 -21.80 -3.33
N ASP A 201 -16.65 -22.25 -4.56
CA ASP A 201 -15.30 -22.21 -5.10
C ASP A 201 -14.92 -20.75 -5.43
N GLY A 202 -15.83 -20.02 -6.07
CA GLY A 202 -15.67 -18.58 -6.30
C GLY A 202 -15.54 -17.79 -5.00
N GLN A 203 -16.34 -18.13 -3.97
CA GLN A 203 -16.22 -17.52 -2.64
C GLN A 203 -14.87 -17.82 -2.00
N ALA A 204 -14.36 -19.05 -2.09
CA ALA A 204 -13.04 -19.43 -1.59
C ALA A 204 -11.91 -18.64 -2.31
N LEU A 205 -12.02 -18.47 -3.63
CA LEU A 205 -11.06 -17.70 -4.43
C LEU A 205 -11.07 -16.21 -4.05
N VAL A 206 -12.25 -15.61 -3.86
CA VAL A 206 -12.38 -14.22 -3.38
C VAL A 206 -11.78 -14.06 -1.99
N LEU A 207 -12.07 -14.99 -1.07
CA LEU A 207 -11.52 -14.97 0.28
C LEU A 207 -9.98 -15.11 0.24
N GLY A 208 -9.45 -16.04 -0.56
CA GLY A 208 -8.01 -16.20 -0.76
C GLY A 208 -7.36 -14.94 -1.29
N TRP A 209 -8.01 -14.25 -2.24
CA TRP A 209 -7.54 -12.94 -2.73
C TRP A 209 -7.55 -11.88 -1.63
N LEU A 210 -8.65 -11.74 -0.86
CA LEU A 210 -8.74 -10.79 0.24
C LEU A 210 -7.64 -11.03 1.29
N VAL A 211 -7.41 -12.29 1.71
CA VAL A 211 -6.33 -12.66 2.63
C VAL A 211 -4.96 -12.32 2.04
N SER A 212 -4.75 -12.54 0.73
CA SER A 212 -3.49 -12.20 0.07
C SER A 212 -3.20 -10.69 0.12
N THR A 213 -4.23 -9.83 0.10
CA THR A 213 -4.06 -8.37 0.19
C THR A 213 -3.53 -7.90 1.55
N LEU A 214 -3.59 -8.72 2.58
CA LEU A 214 -3.03 -8.44 3.91
C LEU A 214 -1.54 -8.83 4.04
N ARG A 215 -0.91 -9.37 3.00
CA ARG A 215 0.47 -9.89 3.04
C ARG A 215 1.41 -9.10 2.10
N PRO A 216 1.90 -7.92 2.51
CA PRO A 216 2.60 -6.96 1.65
C PRO A 216 3.95 -7.48 1.09
N SER A 217 4.55 -8.49 1.71
CA SER A 217 5.87 -9.04 1.34
C SER A 217 5.78 -10.31 0.48
N ARG A 218 4.59 -10.65 -0.05
CA ARG A 218 4.39 -11.86 -0.87
C ARG A 218 3.78 -11.49 -2.22
N PRO A 219 4.05 -12.27 -3.28
CA PRO A 219 3.34 -12.12 -4.55
C PRO A 219 1.83 -12.16 -4.35
N MET A 220 1.11 -11.27 -5.04
CA MET A 220 -0.34 -11.12 -4.91
C MET A 220 -0.99 -11.46 -6.24
N PRO A 221 -1.94 -12.42 -6.29
CA PRO A 221 -2.69 -12.66 -7.50
C PRO A 221 -3.55 -11.45 -7.85
N LEU A 222 -3.72 -11.19 -9.14
CA LEU A 222 -4.73 -10.24 -9.62
C LEU A 222 -6.11 -10.91 -9.50
N LEU A 223 -7.15 -10.15 -9.17
CA LEU A 223 -8.53 -10.62 -9.26
C LEU A 223 -9.22 -9.95 -10.44
N ALA A 224 -9.72 -10.73 -11.38
CA ALA A 224 -10.50 -10.26 -12.51
C ALA A 224 -11.95 -10.76 -12.39
N LEU A 225 -12.89 -9.82 -12.37
CA LEU A 225 -14.30 -10.08 -12.41
C LEU A 225 -14.81 -9.92 -13.84
N HIS A 226 -15.09 -11.03 -14.48
CA HIS A 226 -15.68 -11.07 -15.81
C HIS A 226 -17.21 -11.20 -15.71
N ALA A 227 -17.95 -10.37 -16.43
CA ALA A 227 -19.41 -10.47 -16.39
C ALA A 227 -20.08 -9.62 -17.46
N GLU A 228 -21.26 -10.04 -17.86
CA GLU A 228 -22.16 -9.24 -18.68
C GLU A 228 -22.80 -8.08 -17.90
N GLN A 229 -23.50 -7.22 -18.61
CA GLN A 229 -24.30 -6.15 -18.00
C GLN A 229 -25.40 -6.74 -17.10
N GLY A 230 -25.64 -6.11 -15.97
CA GLY A 230 -26.67 -6.55 -15.01
C GLY A 230 -26.21 -7.61 -14.00
N SER A 231 -24.92 -7.88 -13.90
CA SER A 231 -24.28 -8.80 -12.94
C SER A 231 -23.85 -8.15 -11.62
N ALA A 232 -24.01 -6.83 -11.45
CA ALA A 232 -23.46 -6.02 -10.34
C ALA A 232 -21.91 -6.09 -10.20
N LYS A 233 -21.20 -6.29 -11.30
CA LYS A 233 -19.75 -6.43 -11.36
C LYS A 233 -19.00 -5.27 -10.69
N SER A 234 -19.30 -4.03 -11.08
CA SER A 234 -18.63 -2.83 -10.53
C SER A 234 -18.96 -2.62 -9.05
N THR A 235 -20.21 -2.89 -8.63
CA THR A 235 -20.62 -2.80 -7.22
C THR A 235 -19.87 -3.85 -6.37
N THR A 236 -19.76 -5.10 -6.87
CA THR A 236 -18.95 -6.16 -6.24
C THR A 236 -17.49 -5.73 -6.12
N ALA A 237 -16.90 -5.21 -7.19
CA ALA A 237 -15.51 -4.74 -7.18
C ALA A 237 -15.29 -3.59 -6.18
N CYS A 238 -16.23 -2.62 -6.13
CA CYS A 238 -16.17 -1.54 -5.13
C CYS A 238 -16.14 -2.08 -3.70
N MET A 239 -17.03 -3.03 -3.37
CA MET A 239 -17.08 -3.60 -2.03
C MET A 239 -15.81 -4.39 -1.71
N LEU A 240 -15.33 -5.25 -2.61
CA LEU A 240 -14.10 -6.02 -2.41
C LEU A 240 -12.89 -5.13 -2.17
N ALA A 241 -12.71 -4.06 -2.95
CA ALA A 241 -11.64 -3.10 -2.73
C ALA A 241 -11.82 -2.38 -1.38
N ALA A 242 -13.07 -1.99 -1.03
CA ALA A 242 -13.36 -1.25 0.18
C ALA A 242 -13.21 -2.08 1.47
N VAL A 243 -13.30 -3.42 1.41
CA VAL A 243 -13.05 -4.28 2.59
C VAL A 243 -11.70 -3.98 3.21
N ILE A 244 -10.66 -3.72 2.38
CA ILE A 244 -9.27 -3.52 2.83
C ILE A 244 -8.81 -2.07 2.64
N ASP A 245 -9.16 -1.43 1.53
CA ASP A 245 -8.62 -0.12 1.18
C ASP A 245 -9.71 0.78 0.55
N PRO A 246 -10.67 1.27 1.36
CA PRO A 246 -11.64 2.25 0.87
C PRO A 246 -10.89 3.50 0.42
N HIS A 247 -11.20 3.95 -0.80
CA HIS A 247 -10.50 5.07 -1.44
C HIS A 247 -11.46 5.99 -2.19
N ARG A 248 -11.22 7.33 -2.17
CA ARG A 248 -12.07 8.33 -2.86
C ARG A 248 -12.19 8.12 -4.35
N ALA A 249 -11.14 7.61 -4.99
CA ALA A 249 -11.18 7.31 -6.42
C ALA A 249 -12.10 6.12 -6.75
N GLY A 250 -12.46 5.28 -5.77
CA GLY A 250 -13.21 4.05 -6.00
C GLY A 250 -12.55 3.19 -7.08
N LEU A 251 -13.34 2.74 -8.05
CA LEU A 251 -12.82 2.09 -9.24
C LEU A 251 -12.32 3.13 -10.25
N ARG A 252 -11.14 2.89 -10.80
CA ARG A 252 -10.51 3.76 -11.80
C ARG A 252 -10.86 3.30 -13.21
N ILE A 253 -10.96 4.23 -14.13
CA ILE A 253 -11.01 3.91 -15.56
C ILE A 253 -9.68 3.31 -16.01
N ARG A 254 -9.67 2.66 -17.19
CA ARG A 254 -8.45 2.13 -17.79
C ARG A 254 -7.35 3.20 -17.82
N PRO A 255 -6.15 2.88 -17.33
CA PRO A 255 -5.03 3.81 -17.37
C PRO A 255 -4.62 4.07 -18.84
N LYS A 256 -4.24 5.30 -19.12
CA LYS A 256 -3.83 5.72 -20.46
C LYS A 256 -2.35 5.42 -20.75
N ASP A 257 -1.53 5.38 -19.71
CA ASP A 257 -0.09 5.20 -19.75
C ASP A 257 0.43 4.61 -18.43
N GLU A 258 1.70 4.27 -18.44
CA GLU A 258 2.44 3.73 -17.30
C GLU A 258 2.52 4.69 -16.13
N GLU A 259 2.67 5.99 -16.38
CA GLU A 259 2.71 7.03 -15.35
C GLU A 259 1.40 7.04 -14.54
N THR A 260 0.26 6.88 -15.21
CA THR A 260 -1.06 6.78 -14.56
C THR A 260 -1.14 5.57 -13.61
N VAL A 261 -0.59 4.41 -14.01
CA VAL A 261 -0.52 3.22 -13.14
C VAL A 261 0.38 3.51 -11.94
N MET A 262 1.55 4.11 -12.14
CA MET A 262 2.50 4.45 -11.09
C MET A 262 1.88 5.41 -10.06
N VAL A 263 1.19 6.45 -10.50
CA VAL A 263 0.48 7.39 -9.63
C VAL A 263 -0.60 6.66 -8.82
N ALA A 264 -1.33 5.74 -9.42
CA ALA A 264 -2.33 4.94 -8.71
C ALA A 264 -1.71 4.11 -7.58
N THR A 265 -0.57 3.45 -7.83
CA THR A 265 0.13 2.59 -6.85
C THR A 265 0.75 3.36 -5.68
N GLN A 266 1.08 4.63 -5.88
CA GLN A 266 1.57 5.51 -4.80
C GLN A 266 0.46 6.01 -3.88
N ASN A 267 -0.77 6.05 -4.38
CA ASN A 267 -1.91 6.66 -3.69
C ASN A 267 -2.93 5.67 -3.16
N ALA A 268 -2.87 4.38 -3.53
CA ALA A 268 -3.77 3.34 -3.07
C ALA A 268 -3.02 2.05 -2.80
N TRP A 269 -3.49 1.30 -1.81
CA TRP A 269 -3.02 -0.05 -1.55
C TRP A 269 -3.65 -1.02 -2.55
N VAL A 270 -4.98 -1.04 -2.66
CA VAL A 270 -5.70 -1.82 -3.68
C VAL A 270 -5.89 -0.97 -4.93
N VAL A 271 -5.35 -1.42 -6.07
CA VAL A 271 -5.51 -0.74 -7.36
C VAL A 271 -6.63 -1.41 -8.14
N ALA A 272 -7.77 -0.75 -8.24
CA ALA A 272 -8.95 -1.29 -8.90
C ALA A 272 -9.27 -0.52 -10.19
N TYR A 273 -9.43 -1.26 -11.30
CA TYR A 273 -9.82 -0.71 -12.61
C TYR A 273 -11.15 -1.29 -13.07
N ASP A 274 -12.05 -0.41 -13.52
CA ASP A 274 -13.38 -0.80 -13.98
C ASP A 274 -13.47 -0.83 -15.50
N ASN A 275 -14.27 -1.80 -15.97
CA ASN A 275 -14.72 -1.92 -17.36
C ASN A 275 -13.58 -1.86 -18.39
N LEU A 276 -12.54 -2.68 -18.17
CA LEU A 276 -11.46 -2.82 -19.13
C LEU A 276 -11.99 -3.46 -20.41
N SER A 277 -11.86 -2.77 -21.53
CA SER A 277 -12.24 -3.27 -22.87
C SER A 277 -11.08 -3.85 -23.65
N SER A 278 -9.85 -3.63 -23.22
CA SER A 278 -8.64 -4.16 -23.83
C SER A 278 -7.46 -4.12 -22.87
N MET A 279 -6.50 -5.01 -23.08
CA MET A 279 -5.27 -5.13 -22.31
C MET A 279 -4.06 -4.93 -23.24
N PRO A 280 -3.56 -3.70 -23.43
CA PRO A 280 -2.36 -3.48 -24.23
C PRO A 280 -1.13 -4.11 -23.57
N PRO A 281 -0.10 -4.51 -24.35
CA PRO A 281 1.08 -5.21 -23.80
C PRO A 281 1.74 -4.50 -22.62
N TRP A 282 1.94 -3.19 -22.69
CA TRP A 282 2.53 -2.40 -21.62
C TRP A 282 1.74 -2.48 -20.29
N LEU A 283 0.40 -2.51 -20.37
CA LEU A 283 -0.45 -2.64 -19.18
C LEU A 283 -0.36 -4.05 -18.60
N SER A 284 -0.38 -5.08 -19.44
CA SER A 284 -0.17 -6.46 -19.01
C SER A 284 1.17 -6.62 -18.27
N ASP A 285 2.26 -6.09 -18.83
CA ASP A 285 3.60 -6.13 -18.23
C ASP A 285 3.62 -5.37 -16.89
N GLY A 286 3.01 -4.18 -16.83
CA GLY A 286 2.88 -3.38 -15.63
C GLY A 286 2.10 -4.10 -14.52
N LEU A 287 1.00 -4.77 -14.86
CA LEU A 287 0.20 -5.54 -13.90
C LEU A 287 0.95 -6.78 -13.38
N CYS A 288 1.72 -7.47 -14.24
CA CYS A 288 2.61 -8.56 -13.82
C CYS A 288 3.66 -8.05 -12.81
N CYS A 289 4.26 -6.87 -13.04
CA CYS A 289 5.19 -6.25 -12.11
C CYS A 289 4.52 -5.94 -10.76
N LEU A 290 3.29 -5.42 -10.75
CA LEU A 290 2.54 -5.14 -9.52
C LEU A 290 2.23 -6.40 -8.71
N SER A 291 1.95 -7.51 -9.37
CA SER A 291 1.72 -8.80 -8.71
C SER A 291 2.96 -9.33 -7.99
N THR A 292 4.12 -9.20 -8.59
CA THR A 292 5.38 -9.82 -8.11
C THR A 292 6.30 -8.88 -7.35
N GLY A 293 6.05 -7.56 -7.40
CA GLY A 293 6.95 -6.55 -6.82
C GLY A 293 8.22 -6.32 -7.64
N ALA A 294 8.22 -6.72 -8.92
CA ALA A 294 9.32 -6.43 -9.82
C ALA A 294 9.49 -4.91 -10.02
N SER A 295 10.73 -4.49 -10.26
CA SER A 295 11.02 -3.09 -10.53
C SER A 295 10.48 -2.70 -11.90
N TYR A 296 9.75 -1.60 -11.94
CA TYR A 296 9.29 -0.96 -13.16
C TYR A 296 10.07 0.33 -13.37
N THR A 297 10.68 0.48 -14.54
CA THR A 297 11.46 1.66 -14.87
C THR A 297 10.70 2.53 -15.85
N ALA A 298 10.43 3.78 -15.47
CA ALA A 298 9.88 4.77 -16.39
C ALA A 298 10.87 5.91 -16.59
N ARG A 299 10.97 6.43 -17.82
CA ARG A 299 11.75 7.63 -18.09
C ARG A 299 11.07 8.84 -17.49
N THR A 300 11.80 9.58 -16.65
CA THR A 300 11.32 10.86 -16.13
C THR A 300 11.26 11.88 -17.27
N LYS A 301 10.08 12.41 -17.57
CA LYS A 301 9.95 13.56 -18.48
C LYS A 301 10.70 14.75 -17.86
N TYR A 302 11.63 15.35 -18.60
CA TYR A 302 12.41 16.55 -18.24
C TYR A 302 13.70 16.34 -17.41
N SER A 303 14.27 15.13 -17.33
CA SER A 303 15.65 14.99 -16.85
C SER A 303 16.44 14.09 -17.79
N ASP A 304 17.55 14.60 -18.29
CA ASP A 304 18.37 13.95 -19.34
C ASP A 304 19.14 12.70 -18.86
N ALA A 305 19.08 12.33 -17.59
CA ALA A 305 19.92 11.24 -17.06
C ALA A 305 19.33 10.46 -15.86
N SER A 306 18.10 10.70 -15.40
CA SER A 306 17.58 9.99 -14.24
C SER A 306 16.44 9.04 -14.62
N GLU A 307 16.70 7.75 -14.45
CA GLU A 307 15.72 6.68 -14.53
C GLU A 307 15.01 6.58 -13.17
N THR A 308 13.69 6.75 -13.15
CA THR A 308 12.93 6.52 -11.93
C THR A 308 12.59 5.04 -11.85
N VAL A 309 13.33 4.32 -11.02
CA VAL A 309 13.03 2.93 -10.69
C VAL A 309 11.93 2.91 -9.63
N MET A 310 10.76 2.39 -9.95
CA MET A 310 9.71 2.17 -8.97
C MET A 310 9.56 0.69 -8.65
N ARG A 311 9.57 0.40 -7.36
CA ARG A 311 9.15 -0.90 -6.83
C ARG A 311 7.80 -0.71 -6.16
N ALA A 312 6.77 -1.28 -6.75
CA ALA A 312 5.45 -1.32 -6.13
C ALA A 312 4.89 -2.72 -6.26
N GLN A 313 4.46 -3.27 -5.15
CA GLN A 313 3.67 -4.49 -5.11
C GLN A 313 2.30 -4.13 -4.56
N ARG A 314 1.24 -4.38 -5.33
CA ARG A 314 -0.12 -3.96 -5.00
C ARG A 314 -1.12 -5.02 -5.38
N PRO A 315 -2.12 -5.30 -4.54
CA PRO A 315 -3.30 -6.04 -4.95
C PRO A 315 -3.98 -5.31 -6.10
N VAL A 316 -4.33 -6.04 -7.14
CA VAL A 316 -5.02 -5.50 -8.32
C VAL A 316 -6.36 -6.18 -8.48
N LEU A 317 -7.39 -5.37 -8.71
CA LEU A 317 -8.75 -5.80 -9.00
C LEU A 317 -9.18 -5.21 -10.35
N LEU A 318 -9.64 -6.07 -11.24
CA LEU A 318 -10.05 -5.69 -12.60
C LEU A 318 -11.51 -6.09 -12.83
N THR A 319 -12.24 -5.28 -13.59
CA THR A 319 -13.53 -5.72 -14.14
C THR A 319 -13.53 -5.62 -15.66
N SER A 320 -14.21 -6.54 -16.32
CA SER A 320 -14.32 -6.57 -17.79
C SER A 320 -15.64 -7.20 -18.24
N ILE A 321 -16.04 -6.93 -19.48
CA ILE A 321 -17.14 -7.63 -20.19
C ILE A 321 -16.57 -8.69 -21.10
N GLU A 322 -15.44 -8.40 -21.74
CA GLU A 322 -14.73 -9.31 -22.64
C GLU A 322 -13.57 -9.99 -21.91
N ASP A 323 -13.08 -11.09 -22.43
CA ASP A 323 -11.85 -11.71 -21.96
C ASP A 323 -10.66 -10.81 -22.27
N ILE A 324 -10.12 -10.17 -21.24
CA ILE A 324 -9.03 -9.21 -21.37
C ILE A 324 -7.65 -9.84 -21.27
N ALA A 325 -7.54 -11.08 -20.80
CA ALA A 325 -6.27 -11.74 -20.57
C ALA A 325 -5.97 -12.70 -21.73
N SER A 326 -5.25 -12.22 -22.72
CA SER A 326 -4.78 -13.05 -23.84
C SER A 326 -3.35 -13.56 -23.67
N ARG A 327 -2.58 -13.02 -22.72
CA ARG A 327 -1.18 -13.38 -22.49
C ARG A 327 -1.06 -14.38 -21.35
N SER A 328 -0.37 -15.47 -21.57
CA SER A 328 -0.20 -16.57 -20.60
C SER A 328 0.48 -16.10 -19.30
N ASP A 329 1.46 -15.21 -19.40
CA ASP A 329 2.19 -14.68 -18.25
C ASP A 329 1.32 -13.87 -17.26
N LEU A 330 0.29 -13.18 -17.75
CA LEU A 330 -0.70 -12.49 -16.93
C LEU A 330 -1.74 -13.49 -16.38
N LEU A 331 -2.21 -14.43 -17.21
CA LEU A 331 -3.18 -15.45 -16.79
C LEU A 331 -2.65 -16.32 -15.64
N ASP A 332 -1.37 -16.66 -15.65
CA ASP A 332 -0.71 -17.42 -14.57
C ASP A 332 -0.71 -16.68 -13.21
N ARG A 333 -1.02 -15.39 -13.21
CA ARG A 333 -1.06 -14.53 -12.03
C ARG A 333 -2.45 -14.03 -11.67
N MET A 334 -3.47 -14.50 -12.40
CA MET A 334 -4.84 -14.03 -12.25
C MET A 334 -5.77 -15.09 -11.66
N ILE A 335 -6.62 -14.65 -10.77
CA ILE A 335 -7.87 -15.33 -10.42
C ILE A 335 -8.95 -14.71 -11.29
N VAL A 336 -9.54 -15.48 -12.18
CA VAL A 336 -10.64 -15.03 -13.05
C VAL A 336 -11.94 -15.61 -12.55
N LEU A 337 -12.90 -14.74 -12.23
CA LEU A 337 -14.24 -15.11 -11.79
C LEU A 337 -15.28 -14.59 -12.77
N THR A 338 -16.14 -15.46 -13.24
CA THR A 338 -17.29 -15.08 -14.05
C THR A 338 -18.52 -14.94 -13.17
N LEU A 339 -19.07 -13.72 -13.09
CA LEU A 339 -20.26 -13.44 -12.29
C LEU A 339 -21.52 -13.66 -13.13
N PRO A 340 -22.53 -14.35 -12.61
CA PRO A 340 -23.80 -14.55 -13.32
C PRO A 340 -24.61 -13.26 -13.40
N THR A 341 -25.47 -13.15 -14.40
CA THR A 341 -26.45 -12.07 -14.48
C THR A 341 -27.47 -12.20 -13.36
N ILE A 342 -27.77 -11.11 -12.66
CA ILE A 342 -28.79 -11.08 -11.59
C ILE A 342 -30.16 -10.97 -12.23
N PRO A 343 -31.10 -11.90 -11.98
CA PRO A 343 -32.48 -11.81 -12.44
C PRO A 343 -33.13 -10.50 -11.96
N GLU A 344 -33.92 -9.86 -12.80
CA GLU A 344 -34.52 -8.55 -12.51
C GLU A 344 -35.27 -8.51 -11.17
N ALA A 345 -36.03 -9.56 -10.86
CA ALA A 345 -36.74 -9.69 -9.60
C ALA A 345 -35.86 -9.74 -8.33
N ARG A 346 -34.58 -10.04 -8.48
CA ARG A 346 -33.60 -10.09 -7.37
C ARG A 346 -32.67 -8.89 -7.30
N ARG A 347 -32.78 -7.96 -8.24
CA ARG A 347 -31.93 -6.76 -8.28
C ARG A 347 -32.29 -5.83 -7.12
N ARG A 348 -31.26 -5.44 -6.40
CA ARG A 348 -31.31 -4.38 -5.38
C ARG A 348 -30.71 -3.10 -5.95
N THR A 349 -31.10 -1.95 -5.43
CA THR A 349 -30.43 -0.69 -5.80
C THR A 349 -29.00 -0.68 -5.25
N GLU A 350 -28.09 -0.09 -5.99
CA GLU A 350 -26.69 0.06 -5.55
C GLU A 350 -26.60 0.73 -4.18
N GLN A 351 -27.38 1.78 -3.96
CA GLN A 351 -27.45 2.49 -2.69
C GLN A 351 -27.84 1.56 -1.53
N ALA A 352 -28.82 0.68 -1.71
CA ALA A 352 -29.27 -0.25 -0.67
C ALA A 352 -28.19 -1.31 -0.36
N VAL A 353 -27.48 -1.80 -1.39
CA VAL A 353 -26.39 -2.78 -1.21
C VAL A 353 -25.20 -2.14 -0.49
N LEU A 354 -24.78 -0.94 -0.90
CA LEU A 354 -23.68 -0.22 -0.26
C LEU A 354 -24.01 0.19 1.18
N ALA A 355 -25.26 0.57 1.47
CA ALA A 355 -25.69 0.86 2.84
C ALA A 355 -25.62 -0.41 3.72
N ALA A 356 -26.07 -1.56 3.22
CA ALA A 356 -25.98 -2.83 3.92
C ALA A 356 -24.50 -3.25 4.14
N PHE A 357 -23.64 -3.06 3.14
CA PHE A 357 -22.22 -3.29 3.26
C PHE A 357 -21.59 -2.43 4.36
N ASN A 358 -21.87 -1.14 4.40
CA ASN A 358 -21.31 -0.25 5.43
C ASN A 358 -21.70 -0.67 6.85
N ILE A 359 -22.90 -1.23 7.04
CA ILE A 359 -23.36 -1.77 8.33
C ILE A 359 -22.63 -3.07 8.69
N ALA A 360 -22.40 -3.95 7.70
CA ALA A 360 -21.75 -5.25 7.90
C ALA A 360 -20.22 -5.16 7.94
N HIS A 361 -19.61 -4.14 7.33
CA HIS A 361 -18.18 -4.00 7.13
C HIS A 361 -17.34 -4.18 8.41
N PRO A 362 -17.68 -3.59 9.57
CA PRO A 362 -16.91 -3.82 10.81
C PRO A 362 -16.81 -5.31 11.19
N ARG A 363 -17.90 -6.08 11.00
CA ARG A 363 -17.97 -7.49 11.31
C ARG A 363 -17.26 -8.35 10.25
N ILE A 364 -17.44 -8.01 8.98
CA ILE A 364 -16.74 -8.65 7.86
C ILE A 364 -15.23 -8.48 8.04
N LEU A 365 -14.78 -7.25 8.34
CA LEU A 365 -13.38 -6.96 8.57
C LEU A 365 -12.84 -7.75 9.77
N GLY A 366 -13.54 -7.74 10.90
CA GLY A 366 -13.12 -8.47 12.10
C GLY A 366 -13.06 -9.99 11.91
N ALA A 367 -13.90 -10.55 11.03
CA ALA A 367 -13.88 -11.98 10.69
C ALA A 367 -12.78 -12.35 9.68
N LEU A 368 -12.33 -11.39 8.87
CA LEU A 368 -11.26 -11.59 7.89
C LEU A 368 -9.88 -11.56 8.56
N LEU A 369 -9.70 -10.77 9.63
CA LEU A 369 -8.43 -10.59 10.35
C LEU A 369 -8.15 -11.70 11.33
#